data_d37829111e2d25705c022b9b9932d5bf
#
_entry.id   d37829111e2d25705c022b9b9932d5bf
#
_cell.length_a   1.000
_cell.length_b   1.000
_cell.length_c   1.000
_cell.angle_alpha   90.00
_cell.angle_beta   90.00
_cell.angle_gamma   90.00
#
_symmetry.space_group_name_H-M   'P 1'
#
loop_
_entity.id
_entity.type
_entity.pdbx_description
1 polymer ?
#
loop_
_entity_poly.entity_id
_entity_poly.type
_entity_poly.pdbx_seq_one_letter_code
_entity_poly.pdbx_strand_id
1 'polypeptide(L)'
;MSRRMMKKPKLEETAGQGDPALPVYMLVGHGSMRPAYSVFKVDPYAGGAKGSPGRLLARLKCKHSKSFLPVRSKHGSWIVGVGGSSTKSRYGAEETIIFDTESHEVITGPNPGSTKPNPVLLAVGERIYAMARRPSINGRVDDAFDGRINFLPWFEVLDLSQAKVVGGCLTGCGWKALPSPAPVFPWGQNLHQYISRTTSDFAVRSYASVGCYILVSVSGQPGTYAFDTETEQWTTVDEKNDLPFIQLAIPHGPELFLGMSRATRAITAYKITVVAGVSLAIMEIPVLSDLPGDEEVMTTHNFLSLGIHRGFCSVTSWRVDESWDPPYLRAHIKMVAYGTEDFVEGRCIAVSKRWKQLFKIHDPVRTLDSPCVAGVFSI
;
A
#
# COMPACT_ATOMS: atom_id res chain seq x y z
N MET A 1 53.82 3.17 -43.58
CA MET A 1 52.87 2.21 -42.96
C MET A 1 51.83 2.97 -42.18
N SER A 2 50.67 3.15 -42.80
CA SER A 2 49.55 4.00 -42.26
C SER A 2 48.57 3.10 -41.53
N ARG A 3 48.40 3.30 -40.20
CA ARG A 3 47.42 2.60 -39.39
C ARG A 3 46.00 3.20 -39.64
N ARG A 4 45.18 2.46 -40.36
CA ARG A 4 43.73 2.73 -40.47
C ARG A 4 43.06 2.49 -39.12
N MET A 5 42.57 3.54 -38.44
CA MET A 5 41.64 3.45 -37.33
C MET A 5 40.31 2.91 -37.84
N MET A 6 39.92 1.73 -37.40
CA MET A 6 38.55 1.22 -37.58
C MET A 6 37.61 2.02 -36.68
N LYS A 7 36.66 2.73 -37.29
CA LYS A 7 35.49 3.32 -36.59
C LYS A 7 34.59 2.18 -36.09
N LYS A 8 34.34 2.16 -34.77
CA LYS A 8 33.31 1.30 -34.18
C LYS A 8 31.94 1.69 -34.78
N PRO A 9 31.07 0.71 -35.13
CA PRO A 9 29.72 0.98 -35.55
C PRO A 9 28.95 1.61 -34.40
N LYS A 10 28.27 2.72 -34.67
CA LYS A 10 27.24 3.30 -33.82
C LYS A 10 26.08 2.32 -33.79
N LEU A 11 25.83 1.68 -32.65
CA LEU A 11 24.54 1.02 -32.41
C LEU A 11 23.47 2.11 -32.47
N GLU A 12 22.65 2.07 -33.51
CA GLU A 12 21.37 2.77 -33.52
C GLU A 12 20.51 2.12 -32.44
N GLU A 13 20.26 2.88 -31.35
CA GLU A 13 19.21 2.56 -30.40
C GLU A 13 17.87 2.57 -31.16
N THR A 14 17.41 1.40 -31.56
CA THR A 14 16.00 1.21 -31.87
C THR A 14 15.24 1.49 -30.59
N ALA A 15 14.69 2.70 -30.49
CA ALA A 15 13.71 3.06 -29.48
C ALA A 15 12.52 2.08 -29.63
N GLY A 16 12.55 0.98 -28.86
CA GLY A 16 11.42 0.09 -28.71
C GLY A 16 10.23 0.96 -28.27
N GLN A 17 9.11 0.78 -28.93
CA GLN A 17 7.82 1.31 -28.50
C GLN A 17 7.52 0.75 -27.09
N GLY A 18 8.08 1.41 -26.05
CA GLY A 18 7.80 1.09 -24.68
C GLY A 18 6.36 1.48 -24.37
N ASP A 19 5.65 0.63 -23.67
CA ASP A 19 4.34 0.94 -23.09
C ASP A 19 4.33 2.35 -22.49
N PRO A 20 3.26 3.13 -22.70
CA PRO A 20 3.18 4.49 -22.18
C PRO A 20 3.42 4.47 -20.67
N ALA A 21 4.21 5.42 -20.20
CA ALA A 21 4.49 5.53 -18.77
C ALA A 21 3.18 5.74 -18.01
N LEU A 22 2.87 4.82 -17.10
CA LEU A 22 1.73 5.00 -16.21
C LEU A 22 1.96 6.25 -15.35
N PRO A 23 0.96 7.13 -15.21
CA PRO A 23 1.07 8.29 -14.36
C PRO A 23 1.27 7.89 -12.89
N VAL A 24 2.07 8.67 -12.18
CA VAL A 24 2.30 8.48 -10.75
C VAL A 24 1.51 9.52 -9.97
N TYR A 25 0.78 9.06 -8.98
CA TYR A 25 0.00 9.89 -8.07
C TYR A 25 0.58 9.79 -6.66
N MET A 26 0.74 10.94 -6.00
CA MET A 26 1.24 11.04 -4.64
C MET A 26 0.18 11.71 -3.76
N LEU A 27 -0.13 11.07 -2.64
CA LEU A 27 -1.05 11.59 -1.64
C LEU A 27 -0.27 12.11 -0.43
N VAL A 28 -0.49 13.37 -0.09
CA VAL A 28 0.12 14.02 1.07
C VAL A 28 -0.93 14.25 2.14
N GLY A 29 -0.68 13.71 3.33
CA GLY A 29 -1.57 13.81 4.48
C GLY A 29 -1.38 15.13 5.24
N HIS A 30 -2.50 15.74 5.63
CA HIS A 30 -2.58 16.98 6.38
C HIS A 30 -3.46 16.82 7.61
N GLY A 31 -2.94 17.19 8.76
CA GLY A 31 -3.67 17.39 10.00
C GLY A 31 -4.31 16.15 10.61
N SER A 32 -3.80 15.72 11.76
CA SER A 32 -4.32 14.56 12.50
C SER A 32 -5.73 14.75 13.04
N MET A 33 -6.11 15.97 13.44
CA MET A 33 -7.43 16.28 14.05
C MET A 33 -8.56 16.37 13.01
N ARG A 34 -8.26 16.83 11.82
CA ARG A 34 -9.17 16.87 10.66
C ARG A 34 -8.38 16.49 9.42
N PRO A 35 -8.17 15.20 9.20
CA PRO A 35 -7.31 14.74 8.12
C PRO A 35 -7.86 15.20 6.76
N ALA A 36 -6.94 15.56 5.91
CA ALA A 36 -7.19 15.81 4.50
C ALA A 36 -5.99 15.27 3.71
N TYR A 37 -6.20 15.05 2.44
CA TYR A 37 -5.13 14.56 1.58
C TYR A 37 -5.08 15.39 0.32
N SER A 38 -3.89 15.87 -0.04
CA SER A 38 -3.65 16.49 -1.33
C SER A 38 -3.17 15.45 -2.31
N VAL A 39 -3.82 15.36 -3.47
CA VAL A 39 -3.46 14.45 -4.55
C VAL A 39 -2.65 15.20 -5.59
N PHE A 40 -1.41 14.76 -5.80
CA PHE A 40 -0.51 15.32 -6.80
C PHE A 40 -0.27 14.29 -7.92
N LYS A 41 -0.24 14.78 -9.17
CA LYS A 41 0.30 14.00 -10.29
C LYS A 41 1.77 14.34 -10.43
N VAL A 42 2.60 13.32 -10.38
CA VAL A 42 4.06 13.44 -10.43
C VAL A 42 4.56 12.71 -11.67
N ASP A 43 5.48 13.32 -12.39
CA ASP A 43 6.23 12.63 -13.42
C ASP A 43 7.58 12.21 -12.84
N PRO A 44 7.81 10.89 -12.64
CA PRO A 44 9.05 10.41 -12.05
C PRO A 44 10.28 10.60 -12.94
N TYR A 45 10.10 10.99 -14.20
CA TYR A 45 11.19 11.15 -15.18
C TYR A 45 11.36 12.60 -15.67
N ALA A 46 10.39 13.46 -15.42
CA ALA A 46 10.54 14.85 -15.78
C ALA A 46 11.57 15.51 -14.89
N GLY A 47 12.67 15.95 -15.45
CA GLY A 47 13.63 16.85 -14.81
C GLY A 47 12.98 18.20 -14.49
N GLY A 48 11.93 18.18 -13.63
CA GLY A 48 11.08 19.31 -13.34
C GLY A 48 11.78 20.42 -12.60
N ALA A 49 11.23 21.63 -12.67
CA ALA A 49 11.68 22.79 -11.93
C ALA A 49 11.86 22.46 -10.45
N LYS A 50 13.02 22.76 -9.92
CA LYS A 50 13.38 22.49 -8.50
C LYS A 50 12.26 23.02 -7.58
N GLY A 51 11.60 22.10 -6.86
CA GLY A 51 10.78 22.46 -5.71
C GLY A 51 9.27 22.27 -5.79
N SER A 52 8.68 21.98 -6.96
CA SER A 52 7.24 21.69 -7.05
C SER A 52 6.95 20.18 -7.04
N PRO A 53 6.00 19.69 -6.22
CA PRO A 53 5.62 18.27 -6.20
C PRO A 53 4.81 17.83 -7.43
N GLY A 54 4.72 18.62 -8.47
CA GLY A 54 3.83 18.39 -9.59
C GLY A 54 2.52 19.17 -9.48
N ARG A 55 1.54 18.80 -10.31
CA ARG A 55 0.23 19.47 -10.34
C ARG A 55 -0.65 18.92 -9.19
N LEU A 56 -1.11 19.80 -8.31
CA LEU A 56 -2.19 19.50 -7.37
C LEU A 56 -3.49 19.27 -8.15
N LEU A 57 -4.09 18.10 -8.01
CA LEU A 57 -5.32 17.72 -8.72
C LEU A 57 -6.55 17.88 -7.83
N ALA A 58 -6.47 17.43 -6.58
CA ALA A 58 -7.61 17.45 -5.66
C ALA A 58 -7.16 17.55 -4.19
N ARG A 59 -8.10 17.95 -3.35
CA ARG A 59 -8.01 17.84 -1.88
C ARG A 59 -9.15 16.98 -1.36
N LEU A 60 -8.80 15.82 -0.80
CA LEU A 60 -9.73 14.90 -0.17
C LEU A 60 -9.90 15.29 1.30
N LYS A 61 -11.12 15.68 1.68
CA LYS A 61 -11.47 16.01 3.07
C LYS A 61 -12.05 14.76 3.73
N CYS A 62 -11.51 14.38 4.87
CA CYS A 62 -11.93 13.20 5.63
C CYS A 62 -12.21 13.58 7.09
N LYS A 63 -13.08 12.84 7.76
CA LYS A 63 -13.29 12.98 9.21
C LYS A 63 -12.18 12.28 10.00
N HIS A 64 -11.66 11.18 9.45
CA HIS A 64 -10.61 10.35 10.07
C HIS A 64 -9.59 9.92 9.03
N SER A 65 -8.44 9.44 9.51
CA SER A 65 -7.36 8.98 8.66
C SER A 65 -7.79 7.80 7.77
N LYS A 66 -7.26 7.77 6.55
CA LYS A 66 -7.52 6.76 5.54
C LYS A 66 -6.22 6.06 5.12
N SER A 67 -6.32 4.78 4.82
CA SER A 67 -5.36 4.08 3.98
C SER A 67 -5.86 4.11 2.54
N PHE A 68 -4.96 4.10 1.59
CA PHE A 68 -5.29 4.23 0.17
C PHE A 68 -4.72 3.07 -0.63
N LEU A 69 -5.43 2.69 -1.71
CA LEU A 69 -4.91 1.76 -2.69
C LEU A 69 -5.36 2.15 -4.11
N PRO A 70 -4.57 1.83 -5.15
CA PRO A 70 -4.96 2.00 -6.53
C PRO A 70 -5.86 0.83 -6.96
N VAL A 71 -6.89 1.12 -7.76
CA VAL A 71 -7.81 0.11 -8.31
C VAL A 71 -8.11 0.45 -9.75
N ARG A 72 -7.97 -0.54 -10.62
CA ARG A 72 -8.48 -0.47 -12.00
C ARG A 72 -9.81 -1.21 -12.07
N SER A 73 -10.79 -0.56 -12.62
CA SER A 73 -12.12 -1.12 -12.84
C SER A 73 -12.61 -0.79 -14.25
N LYS A 74 -13.74 -1.34 -14.63
CA LYS A 74 -14.42 -0.94 -15.88
C LYS A 74 -14.81 0.54 -15.94
N HIS A 75 -14.82 1.23 -14.80
CA HIS A 75 -15.17 2.64 -14.69
C HIS A 75 -13.96 3.59 -14.81
N GLY A 76 -12.74 3.04 -14.89
CA GLY A 76 -11.50 3.80 -14.95
C GLY A 76 -10.50 3.42 -13.86
N SER A 77 -9.54 4.28 -13.69
CA SER A 77 -8.44 4.13 -12.72
C SER A 77 -8.72 4.98 -11.49
N TRP A 78 -8.87 4.34 -10.33
CA TRP A 78 -9.28 4.98 -9.09
C TRP A 78 -8.25 4.83 -7.98
N ILE A 79 -8.16 5.82 -7.11
CA ILE A 79 -7.47 5.71 -5.82
C ILE A 79 -8.53 5.69 -4.74
N VAL A 80 -8.63 4.56 -4.03
CA VAL A 80 -9.69 4.31 -3.04
C VAL A 80 -9.14 4.44 -1.64
N GLY A 81 -9.77 5.27 -0.82
CA GLY A 81 -9.44 5.51 0.57
C GLY A 81 -10.47 4.92 1.53
N VAL A 82 -10.02 4.04 2.42
CA VAL A 82 -10.83 3.42 3.47
C VAL A 82 -10.17 3.68 4.82
N GLY A 83 -10.96 3.89 5.86
CA GLY A 83 -10.41 4.15 7.19
C GLY A 83 -11.49 4.35 8.24
N GLY A 84 -11.12 4.99 9.34
CA GLY A 84 -12.01 5.30 10.44
C GLY A 84 -11.25 5.65 11.71
N SER A 85 -11.97 6.03 12.77
CA SER A 85 -11.39 6.35 14.07
C SER A 85 -11.09 5.09 14.88
N SER A 86 -9.98 5.12 15.62
CA SER A 86 -9.68 4.12 16.66
C SER A 86 -10.41 4.41 17.97
N THR A 87 -10.97 5.61 18.12
CA THR A 87 -11.70 5.97 19.35
C THR A 87 -13.02 5.22 19.40
N LYS A 88 -13.40 4.77 20.60
CA LYS A 88 -14.60 4.00 20.92
C LYS A 88 -15.95 4.72 20.63
N SER A 89 -15.92 5.71 19.76
CA SER A 89 -17.12 6.39 19.28
C SER A 89 -17.96 5.38 18.52
N ARG A 90 -19.10 5.05 19.07
CA ARG A 90 -20.08 4.06 18.63
C ARG A 90 -20.63 4.23 17.21
N TYR A 91 -20.22 5.28 16.49
CA TYR A 91 -20.85 5.72 15.26
C TYR A 91 -19.82 6.23 14.28
N GLY A 92 -19.17 5.34 13.53
CA GLY A 92 -18.27 5.93 12.61
C GLY A 92 -17.59 5.03 11.62
N ALA A 93 -18.31 4.09 11.02
CA ALA A 93 -17.90 3.66 9.71
C ALA A 93 -17.93 4.91 8.82
N GLU A 94 -16.78 5.31 8.37
CA GLU A 94 -16.63 6.50 7.56
C GLU A 94 -16.73 6.12 6.10
N GLU A 95 -17.34 6.97 5.32
CA GLU A 95 -17.50 6.81 3.88
C GLU A 95 -16.19 6.39 3.21
N THR A 96 -16.28 5.46 2.30
CA THR A 96 -15.20 5.19 1.34
C THR A 96 -15.03 6.41 0.46
N ILE A 97 -13.80 6.89 0.29
CA ILE A 97 -13.50 8.02 -0.59
C ILE A 97 -12.81 7.47 -1.85
N ILE A 98 -13.22 7.92 -3.00
CA ILE A 98 -12.67 7.49 -4.27
C ILE A 98 -12.23 8.73 -5.04
N PHE A 99 -11.00 8.75 -5.49
CA PHE A 99 -10.49 9.74 -6.41
C PHE A 99 -10.36 9.12 -7.79
N ASP A 100 -11.10 9.63 -8.74
CA ASP A 100 -11.01 9.24 -10.15
C ASP A 100 -9.81 9.96 -10.79
N THR A 101 -8.85 9.19 -11.30
CA THR A 101 -7.60 9.72 -11.83
C THR A 101 -7.75 10.32 -13.23
N GLU A 102 -8.85 10.05 -13.93
CA GLU A 102 -9.14 10.57 -15.27
C GLU A 102 -9.96 11.87 -15.20
N SER A 103 -11.10 11.83 -14.50
CA SER A 103 -11.96 13.02 -14.34
C SER A 103 -11.45 13.99 -13.26
N HIS A 104 -10.58 13.54 -12.36
CA HIS A 104 -10.13 14.22 -11.14
C HIS A 104 -11.27 14.53 -10.15
N GLU A 105 -12.37 13.84 -10.27
CA GLU A 105 -13.50 13.96 -9.36
C GLU A 105 -13.33 13.12 -8.10
N VAL A 106 -14.00 13.56 -7.04
CA VAL A 106 -14.05 12.84 -5.78
C VAL A 106 -15.43 12.20 -5.65
N ILE A 107 -15.44 10.88 -5.56
CA ILE A 107 -16.66 10.08 -5.48
C ILE A 107 -16.79 9.56 -4.05
N THR A 108 -17.99 9.66 -3.48
CA THR A 108 -18.31 9.08 -2.17
C THR A 108 -18.79 7.64 -2.35
N GLY A 109 -18.14 6.71 -1.68
CA GLY A 109 -18.52 5.30 -1.67
C GLY A 109 -19.27 4.89 -0.40
N PRO A 110 -19.74 3.63 -0.34
CA PRO A 110 -20.48 3.10 0.81
C PRO A 110 -19.58 3.01 2.06
N ASN A 111 -20.22 3.06 3.23
CA ASN A 111 -19.54 2.85 4.49
C ASN A 111 -19.22 1.38 4.71
N PRO A 112 -18.01 1.02 5.18
CA PRO A 112 -17.75 -0.32 5.71
C PRO A 112 -18.69 -0.62 6.89
N GLY A 113 -18.93 -1.90 7.16
CA GLY A 113 -19.74 -2.35 8.30
C GLY A 113 -19.09 -2.07 9.66
N SER A 114 -17.77 -1.81 9.67
CA SER A 114 -17.05 -1.43 10.88
C SER A 114 -15.96 -0.40 10.61
N THR A 115 -15.61 0.35 11.66
CA THR A 115 -14.43 1.23 11.61
C THR A 115 -13.16 0.41 11.47
N LYS A 116 -12.29 0.83 10.54
CA LYS A 116 -11.00 0.17 10.30
C LYS A 116 -9.87 1.21 10.37
N PRO A 117 -9.35 1.51 11.57
CA PRO A 117 -8.21 2.41 11.68
C PRO A 117 -6.98 1.75 11.04
N ASN A 118 -6.34 2.47 10.11
CA ASN A 118 -5.15 1.96 9.40
C ASN A 118 -5.37 0.57 8.75
N PRO A 119 -6.41 0.36 7.94
CA PRO A 119 -6.72 -0.97 7.42
C PRO A 119 -5.62 -1.48 6.51
N VAL A 120 -5.54 -2.80 6.42
CA VAL A 120 -4.90 -3.49 5.30
C VAL A 120 -5.86 -3.42 4.13
N LEU A 121 -5.40 -2.86 3.02
CA LEU A 121 -6.17 -2.77 1.79
C LEU A 121 -5.49 -3.54 0.68
N LEU A 122 -6.26 -4.33 -0.05
CA LEU A 122 -5.81 -5.11 -1.20
C LEU A 122 -6.87 -5.06 -2.30
N ALA A 123 -6.44 -5.12 -3.56
CA ALA A 123 -7.33 -5.29 -4.69
C ALA A 123 -7.04 -6.62 -5.38
N VAL A 124 -8.10 -7.34 -5.74
CA VAL A 124 -8.06 -8.52 -6.60
C VAL A 124 -9.15 -8.36 -7.66
N GLY A 125 -8.72 -8.11 -8.89
CA GLY A 125 -9.65 -7.69 -9.95
C GLY A 125 -10.38 -6.41 -9.59
N GLU A 126 -11.71 -6.40 -9.72
CA GLU A 126 -12.58 -5.27 -9.36
C GLU A 126 -13.06 -5.31 -7.89
N ARG A 127 -12.49 -6.18 -7.06
CA ARG A 127 -12.86 -6.31 -5.64
C ARG A 127 -11.81 -5.66 -4.75
N ILE A 128 -12.27 -4.84 -3.82
CA ILE A 128 -11.45 -4.19 -2.80
C ILE A 128 -11.68 -4.92 -1.47
N TYR A 129 -10.61 -5.40 -0.90
CA TYR A 129 -10.60 -6.10 0.38
C TYR A 129 -10.05 -5.18 1.47
N ALA A 130 -10.81 -4.97 2.54
CA ALA A 130 -10.42 -4.19 3.70
C ALA A 130 -10.41 -5.05 4.95
N MET A 131 -9.24 -5.18 5.55
CA MET A 131 -9.04 -5.95 6.77
C MET A 131 -8.60 -5.00 7.88
N ALA A 132 -9.25 -5.06 9.04
CA ALA A 132 -8.76 -4.30 10.19
C ALA A 132 -7.37 -4.84 10.57
N ARG A 133 -6.41 -3.93 10.77
CA ARG A 133 -5.06 -4.35 11.17
C ARG A 133 -5.05 -5.10 12.51
N ARG A 134 -6.01 -4.77 13.37
CA ARG A 134 -6.28 -5.43 14.65
C ARG A 134 -7.78 -5.67 14.79
N PRO A 135 -8.22 -6.75 15.46
CA PRO A 135 -9.63 -6.93 15.77
C PRO A 135 -10.13 -5.81 16.66
N SER A 136 -11.38 -5.45 16.48
CA SER A 136 -12.09 -4.50 17.34
C SER A 136 -13.32 -5.18 17.92
N ILE A 137 -13.64 -4.87 19.18
CA ILE A 137 -14.77 -5.42 19.91
C ILE A 137 -15.97 -4.47 19.75
N ASN A 138 -17.16 -5.04 19.59
CA ASN A 138 -18.40 -4.30 19.61
C ASN A 138 -18.88 -4.12 21.08
N GLY A 139 -19.02 -2.88 21.52
CA GLY A 139 -19.51 -2.58 22.86
C GLY A 139 -18.40 -2.30 23.88
N ARG A 140 -18.84 -2.23 25.15
CA ARG A 140 -17.93 -2.15 26.29
C ARG A 140 -17.51 -3.56 26.71
N VAL A 141 -16.31 -3.66 27.24
CA VAL A 141 -15.79 -4.90 27.83
C VAL A 141 -16.74 -5.43 28.91
N ASP A 142 -17.42 -4.54 29.60
CA ASP A 142 -18.37 -4.85 30.68
C ASP A 142 -19.70 -5.43 30.18
N ASP A 143 -20.01 -5.31 28.86
CA ASP A 143 -21.27 -5.81 28.28
C ASP A 143 -21.21 -7.30 27.92
N ALA A 144 -20.07 -7.96 28.09
CA ALA A 144 -19.89 -9.40 27.82
C ALA A 144 -20.35 -10.27 29.01
N PHE A 145 -21.66 -10.24 29.29
CA PHE A 145 -22.27 -10.99 30.39
C PHE A 145 -22.11 -12.53 30.30
N ASP A 146 -21.90 -13.05 29.09
CA ASP A 146 -21.72 -14.50 28.85
C ASP A 146 -20.27 -14.89 28.55
N GLY A 147 -19.34 -13.97 28.72
CA GLY A 147 -17.91 -14.19 28.43
C GLY A 147 -17.55 -14.33 26.96
N ARG A 148 -18.53 -14.17 26.04
CA ARG A 148 -18.29 -14.19 24.61
C ARG A 148 -17.94 -12.81 24.10
N ILE A 149 -16.88 -12.75 23.31
CA ILE A 149 -16.45 -11.49 22.68
C ILE A 149 -17.23 -11.31 21.38
N ASN A 150 -17.95 -10.20 21.27
CA ASN A 150 -18.59 -9.80 20.01
C ASN A 150 -17.61 -8.94 19.22
N PHE A 151 -16.96 -9.52 18.21
CA PHE A 151 -16.07 -8.80 17.33
C PHE A 151 -16.82 -8.08 16.23
N LEU A 152 -16.37 -6.85 15.90
CA LEU A 152 -16.83 -6.15 14.70
C LEU A 152 -16.34 -6.88 13.44
N PRO A 153 -17.02 -6.71 12.28
CA PRO A 153 -16.55 -7.27 11.02
C PRO A 153 -15.08 -6.91 10.77
N TRP A 154 -14.23 -7.91 10.88
CA TRP A 154 -12.79 -7.72 10.78
C TRP A 154 -12.32 -7.59 9.33
N PHE A 155 -12.95 -8.38 8.44
CA PHE A 155 -12.61 -8.50 7.03
C PHE A 155 -13.86 -8.25 6.18
N GLU A 156 -13.74 -7.39 5.17
CA GLU A 156 -14.86 -7.00 4.32
C GLU A 156 -14.40 -6.81 2.88
N VAL A 157 -15.31 -7.00 1.93
CA VAL A 157 -15.10 -6.78 0.50
C VAL A 157 -16.09 -5.79 -0.07
N LEU A 158 -15.61 -4.91 -0.95
CA LEU A 158 -16.42 -4.05 -1.81
C LEU A 158 -16.23 -4.52 -3.24
N ASP A 159 -17.28 -5.06 -3.84
CA ASP A 159 -17.27 -5.52 -5.24
C ASP A 159 -17.76 -4.37 -6.15
N LEU A 160 -16.91 -3.94 -7.06
CA LEU A 160 -17.17 -2.85 -7.99
C LEU A 160 -17.81 -3.32 -9.31
N SER A 161 -17.96 -4.62 -9.51
CA SER A 161 -18.46 -5.19 -10.78
C SER A 161 -19.84 -4.70 -11.18
N GLN A 162 -20.70 -4.36 -10.22
CA GLN A 162 -22.05 -3.81 -10.43
C GLN A 162 -22.18 -2.34 -10.04
N ALA A 163 -21.07 -1.72 -9.63
CA ALA A 163 -21.07 -0.33 -9.19
C ALA A 163 -21.44 0.64 -10.34
N LYS A 164 -22.04 1.76 -9.97
CA LYS A 164 -22.35 2.89 -10.85
C LYS A 164 -22.06 4.20 -10.13
N VAL A 165 -21.56 5.18 -10.85
CA VAL A 165 -21.38 6.54 -10.30
C VAL A 165 -22.59 7.39 -10.68
N VAL A 166 -23.33 7.84 -9.68
CA VAL A 166 -24.52 8.68 -9.87
C VAL A 166 -24.45 9.87 -8.93
N GLY A 167 -24.41 11.08 -9.48
CA GLY A 167 -24.38 12.32 -8.68
C GLY A 167 -23.18 12.41 -7.72
N GLY A 168 -22.01 11.91 -8.12
CA GLY A 168 -20.81 11.91 -7.28
C GLY A 168 -20.80 10.83 -6.19
N CYS A 169 -21.76 9.91 -6.22
CA CYS A 169 -21.85 8.80 -5.26
C CYS A 169 -21.75 7.45 -5.99
N LEU A 170 -21.07 6.51 -5.35
CA LEU A 170 -21.02 5.12 -5.81
C LEU A 170 -22.27 4.38 -5.34
N THR A 171 -22.99 3.79 -6.26
CA THR A 171 -24.26 3.07 -6.03
C THR A 171 -24.18 1.67 -6.64
N GLY A 172 -25.14 0.80 -6.29
CA GLY A 172 -25.22 -0.58 -6.80
C GLY A 172 -24.18 -1.53 -6.19
N CYS A 173 -23.44 -1.10 -5.17
CA CYS A 173 -22.48 -1.93 -4.44
C CYS A 173 -22.47 -1.55 -2.96
N GLY A 174 -21.94 -2.43 -2.13
CA GLY A 174 -21.81 -2.22 -0.69
C GLY A 174 -20.74 -3.14 -0.10
N TRP A 175 -20.26 -2.80 1.07
CA TRP A 175 -19.33 -3.65 1.79
C TRP A 175 -20.05 -4.90 2.32
N LYS A 176 -19.46 -6.07 2.07
CA LYS A 176 -19.91 -7.38 2.56
C LYS A 176 -18.89 -7.91 3.54
N ALA A 177 -19.33 -8.32 4.73
CA ALA A 177 -18.47 -9.00 5.68
C ALA A 177 -18.06 -10.38 5.14
N LEU A 178 -16.79 -10.72 5.32
CA LEU A 178 -16.19 -11.98 4.94
C LEU A 178 -15.86 -12.83 6.18
N PRO A 179 -15.69 -14.15 6.03
CA PRO A 179 -15.26 -15.01 7.11
C PRO A 179 -13.94 -14.53 7.73
N SER A 180 -13.86 -14.56 9.03
CA SER A 180 -12.60 -14.35 9.75
C SER A 180 -11.78 -15.63 9.73
N PRO A 181 -10.45 -15.54 9.63
CA PRO A 181 -9.60 -16.72 9.60
C PRO A 181 -9.60 -17.41 10.96
N ALA A 182 -10.34 -18.49 11.08
CA ALA A 182 -10.50 -19.26 12.32
C ALA A 182 -9.18 -19.65 13.01
N PRO A 183 -8.09 -19.98 12.28
CA PRO A 183 -6.82 -20.30 12.95
C PRO A 183 -6.04 -19.08 13.44
N VAL A 184 -6.31 -17.90 12.91
CA VAL A 184 -5.45 -16.69 13.06
C VAL A 184 -5.83 -15.86 14.27
N PHE A 185 -6.98 -16.12 14.87
CA PHE A 185 -7.51 -15.21 15.88
C PHE A 185 -7.97 -15.88 17.17
N PRO A 186 -7.98 -15.08 18.25
CA PRO A 186 -8.43 -15.53 19.55
C PRO A 186 -9.95 -15.70 19.63
N TRP A 187 -10.60 -16.08 18.52
CA TRP A 187 -12.06 -16.23 18.47
C TRP A 187 -12.61 -17.21 19.50
N GLY A 188 -11.78 -18.12 19.99
CA GLY A 188 -12.11 -19.01 21.12
C GLY A 188 -11.65 -18.51 22.48
N GLN A 189 -11.01 -17.34 22.55
CA GLN A 189 -10.56 -16.78 23.83
C GLN A 189 -11.72 -16.07 24.54
N ASN A 190 -11.70 -16.14 25.88
CA ASN A 190 -12.61 -15.32 26.67
C ASN A 190 -12.07 -13.89 26.75
N LEU A 191 -12.95 -12.98 27.20
CA LEU A 191 -12.63 -11.56 27.27
C LEU A 191 -11.40 -11.25 28.12
N HIS A 192 -11.20 -11.95 29.22
CA HIS A 192 -10.07 -11.76 30.12
C HIS A 192 -8.73 -12.12 29.41
N GLN A 193 -8.72 -13.22 28.65
CA GLN A 193 -7.57 -13.62 27.85
C GLN A 193 -7.26 -12.61 26.74
N TYR A 194 -8.28 -12.02 26.12
CA TYR A 194 -8.11 -11.00 25.09
C TYR A 194 -7.56 -9.68 25.65
N ILE A 195 -8.02 -9.27 26.84
CA ILE A 195 -7.58 -8.02 27.48
C ILE A 195 -6.19 -8.16 28.09
N SER A 196 -5.88 -9.32 28.69
CA SER A 196 -4.58 -9.57 29.33
C SER A 196 -3.43 -9.71 28.32
N ARG A 197 -3.73 -10.06 27.08
CA ARG A 197 -2.75 -9.98 26.00
C ARG A 197 -2.71 -8.57 25.45
N THR A 198 -1.52 -8.02 25.37
CA THR A 198 -1.33 -6.68 24.78
C THR A 198 -1.88 -6.70 23.36
N THR A 199 -2.69 -5.70 23.00
CA THR A 199 -3.31 -5.57 21.66
C THR A 199 -2.30 -5.55 20.51
N SER A 200 -0.99 -5.49 20.80
CA SER A 200 0.10 -5.64 19.84
C SER A 200 0.31 -7.04 19.31
N ASP A 201 -0.17 -8.06 20.04
CA ASP A 201 0.13 -9.46 19.76
C ASP A 201 -0.67 -10.03 18.58
N PHE A 202 -1.70 -9.31 18.11
CA PHE A 202 -2.58 -9.76 17.04
C PHE A 202 -2.74 -8.70 15.94
N ALA A 203 -1.66 -8.30 15.32
CA ALA A 203 -1.71 -7.34 14.22
C ALA A 203 -1.28 -8.00 12.90
N VAL A 204 -2.00 -7.74 11.82
CA VAL A 204 -1.53 -8.11 10.48
C VAL A 204 -0.22 -7.39 10.21
N ARG A 205 0.84 -8.14 10.05
CA ARG A 205 2.21 -7.64 9.83
C ARG A 205 2.58 -7.55 8.37
N SER A 206 2.25 -8.60 7.63
CA SER A 206 2.68 -8.76 6.25
C SER A 206 1.51 -9.28 5.42
N TYR A 207 1.37 -8.80 4.20
CA TYR A 207 0.27 -9.16 3.33
C TYR A 207 0.61 -8.92 1.86
N ALA A 208 0.02 -9.73 0.98
CA ALA A 208 0.14 -9.60 -0.47
C ALA A 208 -1.11 -10.17 -1.15
N SER A 209 -1.41 -9.71 -2.38
CA SER A 209 -2.37 -10.38 -3.26
C SER A 209 -1.60 -11.12 -4.36
N VAL A 210 -1.83 -12.43 -4.49
CA VAL A 210 -1.14 -13.31 -5.43
C VAL A 210 -2.18 -14.11 -6.21
N GLY A 211 -2.42 -13.75 -7.46
CA GLY A 211 -3.53 -14.33 -8.22
C GLY A 211 -4.87 -14.07 -7.54
N CYS A 212 -5.63 -15.12 -7.25
CA CYS A 212 -6.90 -15.04 -6.51
C CYS A 212 -6.71 -15.14 -4.98
N TYR A 213 -5.49 -15.22 -4.47
CA TYR A 213 -5.24 -15.39 -3.04
C TYR A 213 -4.81 -14.08 -2.37
N ILE A 214 -5.29 -13.86 -1.16
CA ILE A 214 -4.79 -12.85 -0.22
C ILE A 214 -3.98 -13.56 0.85
N LEU A 215 -2.68 -13.29 0.88
CA LEU A 215 -1.75 -13.85 1.86
C LEU A 215 -1.61 -12.90 3.04
N VAL A 216 -1.60 -13.45 4.26
CA VAL A 216 -1.36 -12.67 5.48
C VAL A 216 -0.51 -13.44 6.49
N SER A 217 0.35 -12.70 7.22
CA SER A 217 0.99 -13.17 8.45
C SER A 217 0.67 -12.20 9.59
N VAL A 218 0.44 -12.75 10.77
CA VAL A 218 -0.05 -12.02 11.94
C VAL A 218 0.97 -12.07 13.06
N SER A 219 1.13 -10.99 13.82
CA SER A 219 2.02 -11.01 14.97
C SER A 219 1.51 -11.99 16.05
N GLY A 220 2.44 -12.59 16.78
CA GLY A 220 2.12 -13.48 17.89
C GLY A 220 1.66 -14.90 17.48
N GLN A 221 1.53 -15.16 16.19
CA GLN A 221 1.20 -16.48 15.66
C GLN A 221 2.11 -16.76 14.45
N PRO A 222 2.92 -17.82 14.49
CA PRO A 222 3.75 -18.18 13.34
C PRO A 222 2.86 -18.68 12.20
N GLY A 223 3.34 -18.49 10.99
CA GLY A 223 2.75 -19.02 9.79
C GLY A 223 2.14 -17.98 8.85
N THR A 224 1.81 -18.48 7.69
CA THR A 224 1.17 -17.73 6.61
C THR A 224 -0.17 -18.34 6.25
N TYR A 225 -1.16 -17.49 6.13
CA TYR A 225 -2.54 -17.83 5.83
C TYR A 225 -2.93 -17.26 4.50
N ALA A 226 -3.71 -18.00 3.72
CA ALA A 226 -4.25 -17.61 2.44
C ALA A 226 -5.76 -17.53 2.49
N PHE A 227 -6.33 -16.45 1.99
CA PHE A 227 -7.75 -16.34 1.70
C PHE A 227 -7.95 -16.50 0.19
N ASP A 228 -8.71 -17.49 -0.21
CA ASP A 228 -9.14 -17.68 -1.59
C ASP A 228 -10.34 -16.77 -1.85
N THR A 229 -10.19 -15.83 -2.79
CA THR A 229 -11.21 -14.84 -3.12
C THR A 229 -12.35 -15.40 -3.98
N GLU A 230 -12.19 -16.60 -4.54
CA GLU A 230 -13.22 -17.29 -5.33
C GLU A 230 -14.13 -18.14 -4.43
N THR A 231 -13.52 -18.90 -3.51
CA THR A 231 -14.26 -19.78 -2.58
C THR A 231 -14.64 -19.09 -1.28
N GLU A 232 -14.07 -17.93 -0.99
CA GLU A 232 -14.18 -17.18 0.27
C GLU A 232 -13.74 -18.02 1.49
N GLN A 233 -12.73 -18.86 1.32
CA GLN A 233 -12.22 -19.76 2.38
C GLN A 233 -10.79 -19.40 2.78
N TRP A 234 -10.49 -19.59 4.08
CA TRP A 234 -9.15 -19.47 4.62
C TRP A 234 -8.47 -20.84 4.71
N THR A 235 -7.18 -20.86 4.32
CA THR A 235 -6.31 -22.03 4.50
C THR A 235 -4.97 -21.60 5.11
N THR A 236 -4.32 -22.50 5.84
CA THR A 236 -2.93 -22.32 6.26
C THR A 236 -2.03 -22.84 5.15
N VAL A 237 -1.20 -22.00 4.57
CA VAL A 237 -0.30 -22.36 3.46
C VAL A 237 1.15 -22.56 3.91
N ASP A 238 1.51 -22.06 5.08
CA ASP A 238 2.76 -22.36 5.79
C ASP A 238 2.49 -22.26 7.29
N GLU A 239 2.71 -23.34 8.05
CA GLU A 239 2.44 -23.38 9.49
C GLU A 239 3.55 -22.75 10.33
N LYS A 240 4.75 -22.62 9.79
CA LYS A 240 5.96 -22.26 10.54
C LYS A 240 6.50 -20.89 10.18
N ASN A 241 6.42 -20.53 8.90
CA ASN A 241 7.06 -19.35 8.39
C ASN A 241 6.05 -18.24 8.10
N ASP A 242 6.35 -17.06 8.64
CA ASP A 242 5.70 -15.82 8.26
C ASP A 242 6.19 -15.36 6.88
N LEU A 243 5.40 -14.51 6.23
CA LEU A 243 5.86 -13.78 5.04
C LEU A 243 7.16 -13.00 5.35
N PRO A 244 8.19 -13.09 4.50
CA PRO A 244 9.54 -12.58 4.79
C PRO A 244 9.66 -11.05 4.70
N PHE A 245 8.60 -10.35 4.38
CA PHE A 245 8.54 -8.90 4.25
C PHE A 245 7.65 -8.24 5.31
N ILE A 246 7.71 -6.93 5.41
CA ILE A 246 6.93 -6.10 6.32
C ILE A 246 5.85 -5.37 5.53
N GLN A 247 4.63 -5.35 6.05
CA GLN A 247 3.47 -4.72 5.43
C GLN A 247 3.14 -5.31 4.04
N LEU A 248 2.87 -4.46 3.06
CA LEU A 248 2.47 -4.85 1.72
C LEU A 248 3.68 -5.19 0.86
N ALA A 249 3.63 -6.37 0.20
CA ALA A 249 4.43 -6.58 -1.00
C ALA A 249 3.60 -6.19 -2.23
N ILE A 250 4.14 -5.28 -3.04
CA ILE A 250 3.46 -4.74 -4.23
C ILE A 250 3.84 -5.55 -5.47
N PRO A 251 2.91 -5.81 -6.40
CA PRO A 251 3.23 -6.45 -7.67
C PRO A 251 4.25 -5.65 -8.47
N HIS A 252 5.25 -6.35 -9.02
CA HIS A 252 6.29 -5.78 -9.88
C HIS A 252 6.38 -6.47 -11.24
N GLY A 253 5.63 -7.52 -11.43
CA GLY A 253 5.48 -8.33 -12.64
C GLY A 253 4.49 -9.46 -12.38
N PRO A 254 4.38 -10.43 -13.27
CA PRO A 254 3.39 -11.50 -13.15
C PRO A 254 3.54 -12.34 -11.87
N GLU A 255 4.79 -12.66 -11.49
CA GLU A 255 5.12 -13.49 -10.32
C GLU A 255 6.09 -12.80 -9.37
N LEU A 256 6.48 -11.56 -9.67
CA LEU A 256 7.47 -10.81 -8.92
C LEU A 256 6.79 -9.71 -8.10
N PHE A 257 7.22 -9.59 -6.86
CA PHE A 257 6.74 -8.61 -5.88
C PHE A 257 7.91 -7.84 -5.29
N LEU A 258 7.72 -6.58 -4.97
CA LEU A 258 8.65 -5.80 -4.17
C LEU A 258 8.08 -5.64 -2.77
N GLY A 259 8.90 -5.87 -1.77
CA GLY A 259 8.57 -5.72 -0.36
C GLY A 259 9.77 -5.24 0.44
N MET A 260 9.53 -4.73 1.63
CA MET A 260 10.61 -4.44 2.57
C MET A 260 10.97 -5.71 3.33
N SER A 261 12.18 -6.20 3.17
CA SER A 261 12.65 -7.40 3.86
C SER A 261 12.57 -7.23 5.38
N ARG A 262 12.06 -8.27 6.05
CA ARG A 262 11.99 -8.32 7.50
C ARG A 262 13.40 -8.43 8.12
N ALA A 263 14.29 -9.14 7.45
CA ALA A 263 15.63 -9.39 7.91
C ALA A 263 16.57 -8.19 7.74
N THR A 264 16.57 -7.59 6.53
CA THR A 264 17.53 -6.54 6.16
C THR A 264 16.98 -5.13 6.24
N ARG A 265 15.63 -4.99 6.31
CA ARG A 265 14.92 -3.69 6.21
C ARG A 265 15.14 -2.96 4.88
N ALA A 266 15.67 -3.64 3.89
CA ALA A 266 15.86 -3.11 2.54
C ALA A 266 14.72 -3.53 1.61
N ILE A 267 14.52 -2.78 0.53
CA ILE A 267 13.62 -3.17 -0.56
C ILE A 267 14.20 -4.42 -1.21
N THR A 268 13.40 -5.45 -1.30
CA THR A 268 13.78 -6.78 -1.79
C THR A 268 12.70 -7.28 -2.72
N ALA A 269 13.09 -8.02 -3.74
CA ALA A 269 12.13 -8.66 -4.63
C ALA A 269 11.84 -10.09 -4.15
N TYR A 270 10.60 -10.51 -4.38
CA TYR A 270 10.10 -11.81 -3.98
C TYR A 270 9.38 -12.47 -5.16
N LYS A 271 9.78 -13.68 -5.50
CA LYS A 271 8.95 -14.53 -6.35
C LYS A 271 8.02 -15.32 -5.43
N ILE A 272 6.71 -15.09 -5.56
CA ILE A 272 5.69 -15.69 -4.70
C ILE A 272 4.76 -16.54 -5.55
N THR A 273 4.64 -17.82 -5.21
CA THR A 273 3.76 -18.76 -5.91
C THR A 273 2.90 -19.50 -4.89
N VAL A 274 1.59 -19.49 -5.10
CA VAL A 274 0.61 -20.28 -4.35
C VAL A 274 0.17 -21.46 -5.20
N VAL A 275 0.37 -22.66 -4.69
CA VAL A 275 0.03 -23.90 -5.40
C VAL A 275 -1.27 -24.45 -4.87
N ALA A 276 -2.33 -24.38 -5.67
CA ALA A 276 -3.68 -24.91 -5.37
C ALA A 276 -4.23 -24.51 -3.98
N GLY A 277 -3.82 -23.35 -3.43
CA GLY A 277 -4.22 -22.89 -2.10
C GLY A 277 -3.70 -23.73 -0.93
N VAL A 278 -2.80 -24.68 -1.18
CA VAL A 278 -2.34 -25.67 -0.17
C VAL A 278 -0.90 -25.42 0.26
N SER A 279 -0.08 -24.89 -0.63
CA SER A 279 1.33 -24.62 -0.31
C SER A 279 1.82 -23.30 -0.88
N LEU A 280 2.79 -22.71 -0.19
CA LEU A 280 3.40 -21.43 -0.51
C LEU A 280 4.89 -21.64 -0.81
N ALA A 281 5.33 -21.14 -1.94
CA ALA A 281 6.74 -21.05 -2.28
C ALA A 281 7.14 -19.58 -2.40
N ILE A 282 8.13 -19.16 -1.64
CA ILE A 282 8.69 -17.80 -1.69
C ILE A 282 10.19 -17.89 -1.93
N MET A 283 10.65 -17.20 -2.96
CA MET A 283 12.07 -16.99 -3.22
C MET A 283 12.39 -15.52 -3.03
N GLU A 284 13.28 -15.21 -2.13
CA GLU A 284 13.81 -13.87 -1.90
C GLU A 284 14.93 -13.56 -2.90
N ILE A 285 14.82 -12.44 -3.59
CA ILE A 285 15.75 -11.99 -4.61
C ILE A 285 16.31 -10.63 -4.18
N PRO A 286 17.59 -10.56 -3.76
CA PRO A 286 18.20 -9.30 -3.34
C PRO A 286 18.15 -8.24 -4.45
N VAL A 287 17.85 -7.01 -4.07
CA VAL A 287 17.95 -5.84 -4.94
C VAL A 287 19.28 -5.14 -4.59
N LEU A 288 20.21 -5.13 -5.53
CA LEU A 288 21.52 -4.56 -5.36
C LEU A 288 21.62 -3.21 -6.05
N SER A 289 22.12 -2.21 -5.32
CA SER A 289 22.44 -0.88 -5.87
C SER A 289 23.95 -0.66 -5.83
N ASP A 290 24.52 -0.31 -6.96
CA ASP A 290 25.97 -0.04 -7.06
C ASP A 290 26.39 1.32 -6.49
N LEU A 291 25.45 2.09 -5.96
CA LEU A 291 25.70 3.46 -5.52
C LEU A 291 25.95 3.56 -4.02
N PRO A 292 27.14 4.02 -3.59
CA PRO A 292 27.41 4.32 -2.19
C PRO A 292 26.42 5.38 -1.66
N GLY A 293 25.83 5.14 -0.50
CA GLY A 293 24.90 6.06 0.17
C GLY A 293 23.43 5.90 -0.19
N ASP A 294 23.04 4.92 -1.01
CA ASP A 294 21.63 4.65 -1.31
C ASP A 294 20.97 3.70 -0.27
N GLU A 295 21.71 3.16 0.69
CA GLU A 295 21.18 2.28 1.74
C GLU A 295 20.04 2.94 2.54
N GLU A 296 20.16 4.24 2.84
CA GLU A 296 19.11 4.99 3.57
C GLU A 296 17.82 5.08 2.76
N VAL A 297 17.92 5.18 1.44
CA VAL A 297 16.77 5.28 0.53
C VAL A 297 16.11 3.92 0.34
N MET A 298 16.88 2.85 0.35
CA MET A 298 16.37 1.48 0.21
C MET A 298 15.61 0.99 1.45
N THR A 299 15.74 1.69 2.57
CA THR A 299 15.04 1.36 3.83
C THR A 299 13.70 2.09 4.00
N THR A 300 13.24 2.86 3.00
CA THR A 300 11.96 3.59 3.09
C THR A 300 10.76 2.67 3.11
N HIS A 301 9.69 3.07 3.81
CA HIS A 301 8.43 2.34 3.84
C HIS A 301 7.49 2.67 2.68
N ASN A 302 7.78 3.76 1.94
CA ASN A 302 6.99 4.19 0.78
C ASN A 302 7.76 3.91 -0.50
N PHE A 303 7.28 2.98 -1.27
CA PHE A 303 7.82 2.67 -2.60
C PHE A 303 6.69 2.22 -3.53
N LEU A 304 6.90 2.31 -4.83
CA LEU A 304 5.96 1.87 -5.86
C LEU A 304 6.71 1.18 -7.00
N SER A 305 6.03 0.24 -7.62
CA SER A 305 6.50 -0.39 -8.85
C SER A 305 6.17 0.49 -10.06
N LEU A 306 7.13 0.66 -10.96
CA LEU A 306 6.93 1.28 -12.28
C LEU A 306 6.78 0.22 -13.39
N GLY A 307 6.73 -1.04 -13.00
CA GLY A 307 6.73 -2.20 -13.88
C GLY A 307 8.15 -2.79 -14.05
N ILE A 308 8.19 -4.07 -14.43
CA ILE A 308 9.42 -4.88 -14.46
C ILE A 308 10.54 -4.26 -15.32
N HIS A 309 10.18 -3.62 -16.43
CA HIS A 309 11.15 -3.01 -17.34
C HIS A 309 11.55 -1.57 -16.96
N ARG A 310 10.83 -0.94 -16.05
CA ARG A 310 11.04 0.45 -15.65
C ARG A 310 11.62 0.58 -14.25
N GLY A 311 11.53 -0.49 -13.46
CA GLY A 311 12.03 -0.51 -12.10
C GLY A 311 11.01 -0.01 -11.08
N PHE A 312 11.46 0.74 -10.09
CA PHE A 312 10.63 1.20 -8.99
C PHE A 312 11.05 2.59 -8.49
N CYS A 313 10.19 3.23 -7.71
CA CYS A 313 10.52 4.45 -6.99
C CYS A 313 10.48 4.21 -5.49
N SER A 314 11.42 4.77 -4.77
CA SER A 314 11.37 4.96 -3.33
C SER A 314 10.99 6.40 -2.99
N VAL A 315 10.22 6.59 -1.92
CA VAL A 315 9.75 7.89 -1.50
C VAL A 315 9.97 8.06 0.00
N THR A 316 10.71 9.09 0.37
CA THR A 316 11.00 9.44 1.75
C THR A 316 10.47 10.84 2.04
N SER A 317 9.89 11.06 3.20
CA SER A 317 9.43 12.39 3.60
C SER A 317 9.90 12.74 5.00
N TRP A 318 10.23 14.02 5.22
CA TRP A 318 10.61 14.54 6.54
C TRP A 318 10.16 15.98 6.71
N ARG A 319 9.97 16.37 7.95
CA ARG A 319 9.63 17.74 8.33
C ARG A 319 10.87 18.64 8.28
N VAL A 320 10.65 19.92 8.04
CA VAL A 320 11.75 20.92 7.86
C VAL A 320 11.77 21.95 8.97
N ASP A 321 10.81 21.94 9.89
CA ASP A 321 10.70 22.96 10.92
C ASP A 321 11.81 22.79 11.97
N GLU A 322 12.69 23.78 12.06
CA GLU A 322 13.81 23.86 13.02
C GLU A 322 13.35 24.30 14.42
N SER A 323 12.12 24.80 14.56
CA SER A 323 11.55 25.23 15.84
C SER A 323 10.61 24.17 16.43
N TRP A 324 10.70 23.99 17.75
CA TRP A 324 9.80 23.12 18.53
C TRP A 324 8.37 23.65 18.62
N ASP A 325 8.08 24.83 18.06
CA ASP A 325 6.76 25.43 18.05
C ASP A 325 5.94 24.97 16.86
N PRO A 326 4.74 24.37 17.05
CA PRO A 326 3.81 24.09 15.98
C PRO A 326 3.27 25.41 15.38
N PRO A 327 2.95 25.42 14.09
CA PRO A 327 2.50 24.28 13.30
C PRO A 327 3.54 23.81 12.27
N TYR A 328 3.67 22.49 12.16
CA TYR A 328 4.50 21.84 11.14
C TYR A 328 3.90 22.03 9.74
N LEU A 329 4.21 23.17 9.12
CA LEU A 329 3.61 23.60 7.86
C LEU A 329 4.45 23.20 6.65
N ARG A 330 5.67 22.70 6.87
CA ARG A 330 6.62 22.40 5.80
C ARG A 330 7.14 20.97 5.87
N ALA A 331 7.25 20.34 4.71
CA ALA A 331 7.90 19.04 4.56
C ALA A 331 8.71 18.97 3.28
N HIS A 332 9.74 18.15 3.30
CA HIS A 332 10.45 17.72 2.12
C HIS A 332 10.06 16.29 1.77
N ILE A 333 9.90 16.02 0.48
CA ILE A 333 9.67 14.68 -0.06
C ILE A 333 10.76 14.40 -1.09
N LYS A 334 11.53 13.36 -0.83
CA LYS A 334 12.56 12.85 -1.75
C LYS A 334 11.99 11.65 -2.48
N MET A 335 11.97 11.69 -3.79
CA MET A 335 11.62 10.57 -4.66
C MET A 335 12.86 10.16 -5.45
N VAL A 336 13.13 8.87 -5.48
CA VAL A 336 14.25 8.30 -6.24
C VAL A 336 13.73 7.16 -7.10
N ALA A 337 13.91 7.27 -8.41
CA ALA A 337 13.58 6.22 -9.36
C ALA A 337 14.82 5.38 -9.67
N TYR A 338 14.64 4.08 -9.58
CA TYR A 338 15.63 3.06 -9.92
C TYR A 338 15.17 2.29 -11.14
N GLY A 339 16.04 2.17 -12.14
CA GLY A 339 15.83 1.29 -13.27
C GLY A 339 16.38 -0.10 -13.01
N THR A 340 15.67 -1.11 -13.42
CA THR A 340 16.16 -2.49 -13.43
C THR A 340 17.14 -2.63 -14.61
N GLU A 341 18.37 -3.03 -14.37
CA GLU A 341 19.38 -3.20 -15.42
C GLU A 341 19.40 -4.61 -15.97
N ASP A 342 19.40 -5.62 -15.10
CA ASP A 342 19.38 -7.02 -15.52
C ASP A 342 18.88 -7.95 -14.41
N PHE A 343 18.18 -9.00 -14.81
CA PHE A 343 17.92 -10.18 -14.00
C PHE A 343 19.14 -11.10 -14.13
N VAL A 344 20.12 -10.96 -13.26
CA VAL A 344 21.30 -11.85 -13.27
C VAL A 344 20.87 -13.22 -12.79
N GLU A 345 20.50 -14.11 -13.74
CA GLU A 345 20.23 -15.54 -13.55
C GLU A 345 19.35 -15.90 -12.34
N GLY A 346 18.32 -15.08 -12.01
CA GLY A 346 17.39 -15.36 -10.91
C GLY A 346 17.97 -15.22 -9.50
N ARG A 347 19.19 -14.70 -9.34
CA ARG A 347 19.88 -14.57 -8.03
C ARG A 347 19.82 -13.17 -7.43
N CYS A 348 19.82 -12.14 -8.24
CA CYS A 348 19.71 -10.76 -7.79
C CYS A 348 19.14 -9.85 -8.87
N ILE A 349 18.61 -8.71 -8.47
CA ILE A 349 18.21 -7.62 -9.37
C ILE A 349 19.18 -6.49 -9.19
N ALA A 350 19.98 -6.21 -10.23
CA ALA A 350 20.81 -5.02 -10.27
C ALA A 350 19.95 -3.81 -10.63
N VAL A 351 20.09 -2.74 -9.88
CA VAL A 351 19.38 -1.50 -10.13
C VAL A 351 20.33 -0.33 -10.22
N SER A 352 20.07 0.57 -11.16
CA SER A 352 20.77 1.83 -11.26
C SER A 352 19.83 2.98 -10.96
N LYS A 353 20.38 4.00 -10.33
CA LYS A 353 19.64 5.23 -10.06
C LYS A 353 19.47 6.02 -11.34
N ARG A 354 18.24 6.11 -11.81
CA ARG A 354 17.92 6.88 -13.02
C ARG A 354 17.61 8.34 -12.71
N TRP A 355 17.02 8.61 -11.54
CA TRP A 355 16.51 9.94 -11.28
C TRP A 355 16.25 10.19 -9.78
N LYS A 356 16.47 11.45 -9.34
CA LYS A 356 16.23 11.91 -7.97
C LYS A 356 15.57 13.28 -7.99
N GLN A 357 14.48 13.44 -7.27
CA GLN A 357 13.79 14.71 -7.11
C GLN A 357 13.51 15.01 -5.63
N LEU A 358 13.61 16.29 -5.28
CA LEU A 358 13.26 16.81 -3.98
C LEU A 358 12.10 17.80 -4.15
N PHE A 359 10.98 17.46 -3.56
CA PHE A 359 9.81 18.32 -3.49
C PHE A 359 9.76 19.04 -2.15
N LYS A 360 9.31 20.29 -2.17
CA LYS A 360 9.04 21.08 -0.97
C LYS A 360 7.54 21.30 -0.90
N ILE A 361 6.93 20.88 0.19
CA ILE A 361 5.50 21.08 0.44
C ILE A 361 5.35 22.08 1.56
N HIS A 362 4.46 23.02 1.36
CA HIS A 362 4.05 24.00 2.36
C HIS A 362 2.52 24.07 2.39
N ASP A 363 1.92 23.88 3.55
CA ASP A 363 0.50 24.15 3.79
C ASP A 363 0.40 25.29 4.81
N PRO A 364 -0.06 26.49 4.41
CA PRO A 364 -0.16 27.63 5.31
C PRO A 364 -1.29 27.52 6.34
N VAL A 365 -2.17 26.54 6.19
CA VAL A 365 -3.41 26.43 6.99
C VAL A 365 -3.42 25.20 7.88
N ARG A 366 -2.75 24.12 7.46
CA ARG A 366 -2.82 22.82 8.14
C ARG A 366 -1.43 22.25 8.40
N THR A 367 -1.30 21.62 9.55
CA THR A 367 -0.11 20.82 9.86
C THR A 367 0.01 19.64 8.91
N LEU A 368 1.23 19.31 8.52
CA LEU A 368 1.53 18.10 7.76
C LEU A 368 1.71 16.91 8.71
N ASP A 369 1.24 15.74 8.31
CA ASP A 369 1.47 14.49 9.04
C ASP A 369 2.95 14.09 8.99
N SER A 370 3.36 13.16 9.83
CA SER A 370 4.71 12.59 9.81
C SER A 370 4.64 11.07 9.93
N PRO A 371 5.04 10.35 8.87
CA PRO A 371 5.43 10.85 7.54
C PRO A 371 4.27 11.52 6.81
N CYS A 372 4.55 12.54 5.99
CA CYS A 372 3.48 13.27 5.29
C CYS A 372 2.97 12.56 4.03
N VAL A 373 3.69 11.59 3.49
CA VAL A 373 3.25 10.81 2.34
C VAL A 373 2.35 9.68 2.81
N ALA A 374 1.07 9.75 2.47
CA ALA A 374 0.05 8.75 2.80
C ALA A 374 -0.02 7.61 1.78
N GLY A 375 0.49 7.81 0.58
CA GLY A 375 0.59 6.79 -0.46
C GLY A 375 1.16 7.34 -1.77
N VAL A 376 1.75 6.44 -2.54
CA VAL A 376 2.26 6.73 -3.90
C VAL A 376 1.86 5.58 -4.80
N PHE A 377 1.28 5.87 -5.96
CA PHE A 377 0.66 4.89 -6.83
C PHE A 377 0.98 5.15 -8.29
N SER A 378 1.25 4.08 -9.02
CA SER A 378 1.30 4.04 -10.48
C SER A 378 0.03 3.33 -10.98
N ILE A 379 -0.81 4.03 -11.75
CA ILE A 379 -2.13 3.51 -12.13
C ILE A 379 -2.55 4.01 -13.53
#